data_6e7961bb99f9161dc9f5ab95e57bc702
#
_entry.id   6e7961bb99f9161dc9f5ab95e57bc702
#
_cell.length_a   1.000
_cell.length_b   1.000
_cell.length_c   1.000
_cell.angle_alpha   90.00
_cell.angle_beta   90.00
_cell.angle_gamma   90.00
#
_symmetry.space_group_name_H-M   'P 1'
#
loop_
_entity.id
_entity.type
_entity.pdbx_description
1 polymer ?
#
loop_
_entity_poly.entity_id
_entity_poly.type
_entity_poly.pdbx_seq_one_letter_code
_entity_poly.pdbx_strand_id
1 'polypeptide(L)'
;MLSERQARFLASRRVGHLATADARAAPHLVPVCFVVSDGAVYITIDQKPKGDVRALKRLRNIFENPRAAFVADRWDEDWARLGWVMLRGPAEILPDGAEHDRAQALLRSRYPQYREMELGDLPVIAIRIERVTSWGDLSVE
;
A
#
# COMPACT_ATOMS: atom_id res chain seq x y z
N MET A 1 2.23 -0.29 -17.85
CA MET A 1 2.25 -0.39 -16.40
C MET A 1 1.20 -1.36 -15.92
N LEU A 2 0.24 -0.95 -15.11
CA LEU A 2 -0.85 -1.84 -14.71
C LEU A 2 -1.78 -2.10 -15.88
N SER A 3 -2.08 -3.37 -16.16
CA SER A 3 -3.17 -3.71 -17.07
C SER A 3 -4.50 -3.41 -16.38
N GLU A 4 -5.56 -3.33 -17.19
CA GLU A 4 -6.90 -3.13 -16.65
C GLU A 4 -7.31 -4.30 -15.72
N ARG A 5 -6.94 -5.54 -16.07
CA ARG A 5 -7.20 -6.71 -15.21
C ARG A 5 -6.49 -6.61 -13.87
N GLN A 6 -5.22 -6.22 -13.89
CA GLN A 6 -4.43 -6.05 -12.66
C GLN A 6 -5.03 -4.94 -11.79
N ALA A 7 -5.40 -3.82 -12.40
CA ALA A 7 -6.01 -2.70 -11.67
C ALA A 7 -7.34 -3.09 -11.01
N ARG A 8 -8.20 -3.81 -11.73
CA ARG A 8 -9.48 -4.28 -11.18
C ARG A 8 -9.27 -5.29 -10.06
N PHE A 9 -8.31 -6.19 -10.22
CA PHE A 9 -7.99 -7.15 -9.16
C PHE A 9 -7.58 -6.42 -7.88
N LEU A 10 -6.67 -5.46 -7.98
CA LEU A 10 -6.23 -4.67 -6.83
C LEU A 10 -7.38 -3.92 -6.19
N ALA A 11 -8.26 -3.32 -7.00
CA ALA A 11 -9.42 -2.60 -6.49
C ALA A 11 -10.42 -3.52 -5.76
N SER A 12 -10.42 -4.82 -6.05
CA SER A 12 -11.28 -5.80 -5.40
C SER A 12 -10.75 -6.31 -4.08
N ARG A 13 -9.46 -6.05 -3.76
CA ARG A 13 -8.82 -6.55 -2.55
C ARG A 13 -8.89 -5.51 -1.44
N ARG A 14 -9.15 -5.97 -0.22
CA ARG A 14 -9.29 -5.08 0.93
C ARG A 14 -8.01 -4.97 1.74
N VAL A 15 -7.13 -5.95 1.62
CA VAL A 15 -5.87 -6.02 2.37
C VAL A 15 -4.74 -6.28 1.40
N GLY A 16 -3.65 -5.56 1.57
CA GLY A 16 -2.39 -5.84 0.91
C GLY A 16 -1.30 -6.05 1.95
N HIS A 17 -0.11 -6.38 1.48
CA HIS A 17 1.03 -6.62 2.36
C HIS A 17 2.18 -5.74 1.90
N LEU A 18 2.68 -4.93 2.84
CA LEU A 18 3.75 -3.98 2.58
C LEU A 18 5.07 -4.54 3.09
N ALA A 19 6.06 -4.65 2.21
CA ALA A 19 7.41 -5.07 2.55
C ALA A 19 8.36 -3.89 2.45
N THR A 20 9.12 -3.66 3.49
CA THR A 20 10.18 -2.66 3.55
C THR A 20 11.42 -3.29 4.16
N ALA A 21 12.56 -2.63 4.02
CA ALA A 21 13.80 -3.09 4.63
C ALA A 21 14.59 -1.90 5.16
N ASP A 22 15.37 -2.11 6.20
CA ASP A 22 16.24 -1.06 6.73
C ASP A 22 17.55 -0.98 5.95
N ALA A 23 18.49 -0.13 6.40
CA ALA A 23 19.77 0.05 5.73
C ALA A 23 20.64 -1.22 5.72
N ARG A 24 20.34 -2.20 6.58
CA ARG A 24 21.04 -3.48 6.66
C ARG A 24 20.29 -4.60 5.92
N ALA A 25 19.28 -4.22 5.14
CA ALA A 25 18.43 -5.14 4.40
C ALA A 25 17.62 -6.10 5.29
N ALA A 26 17.36 -5.74 6.56
CA ALA A 26 16.49 -6.53 7.41
C ALA A 26 15.04 -6.30 6.97
N PRO A 27 14.33 -7.35 6.55
CA PRO A 27 12.98 -7.19 6.01
C PRO A 27 11.93 -6.98 7.10
N HIS A 28 10.89 -6.24 6.75
CA HIS A 28 9.72 -6.02 7.59
C HIS A 28 8.47 -6.18 6.71
N LEU A 29 7.47 -6.87 7.21
CA LEU A 29 6.26 -7.16 6.46
C LEU A 29 5.04 -6.92 7.34
N VAL A 30 4.05 -6.21 6.80
CA VAL A 30 2.85 -5.88 7.56
C VAL A 30 1.63 -5.83 6.63
N PRO A 31 0.45 -6.33 7.08
CA PRO A 31 -0.79 -6.14 6.33
C PRO A 31 -1.23 -4.67 6.42
N VAL A 32 -1.78 -4.16 5.33
CA VAL A 32 -2.17 -2.74 5.23
C VAL A 32 -3.45 -2.58 4.41
N CYS A 33 -4.20 -1.52 4.71
CA CYS A 33 -5.18 -0.98 3.80
C CYS A 33 -4.47 -0.12 2.76
N PHE A 34 -5.02 -0.02 1.56
CA PHE A 34 -4.33 0.64 0.46
C PHE A 34 -5.30 1.16 -0.60
N VAL A 35 -4.81 2.07 -1.43
CA VAL A 35 -5.48 2.45 -2.67
C VAL A 35 -4.42 2.62 -3.75
N VAL A 36 -4.76 2.25 -4.97
CA VAL A 36 -3.89 2.42 -6.15
C VAL A 36 -4.50 3.51 -7.02
N SER A 37 -3.70 4.51 -7.37
CA SER A 37 -4.13 5.61 -8.21
C SER A 37 -2.93 6.26 -8.90
N ASP A 38 -3.07 6.56 -10.18
CA ASP A 38 -2.09 7.34 -10.95
C ASP A 38 -0.65 6.83 -10.82
N GLY A 39 -0.47 5.51 -10.90
CA GLY A 39 0.86 4.92 -10.89
C GLY A 39 1.48 4.80 -9.50
N ALA A 40 0.68 4.94 -8.44
CA ALA A 40 1.17 4.82 -7.06
C ALA A 40 0.25 3.96 -6.21
N VAL A 41 0.84 3.33 -5.20
CA VAL A 41 0.11 2.72 -4.09
C VAL A 41 0.20 3.66 -2.90
N TYR A 42 -0.94 4.01 -2.32
CA TYR A 42 -0.99 4.87 -1.14
C TYR A 42 -1.44 4.10 0.08
N ILE A 43 -0.74 4.27 1.17
CA ILE A 43 -0.99 3.62 2.45
C ILE A 43 -0.91 4.71 3.52
N THR A 44 -1.97 4.89 4.31
CA THR A 44 -1.93 5.85 5.41
C THR A 44 -1.50 5.18 6.71
N ILE A 45 -0.98 5.98 7.62
CA ILE A 45 -0.78 5.57 9.00
C ILE A 45 -2.11 5.79 9.71
N ASP A 46 -2.75 4.72 10.11
CA ASP A 46 -4.10 4.75 10.68
C ASP A 46 -4.14 4.65 12.21
N GLN A 47 -2.97 4.52 12.84
CA GLN A 47 -2.87 4.52 14.29
C GLN A 47 -1.89 5.60 14.72
N LYS A 48 -2.30 6.43 15.70
CA LYS A 48 -1.38 7.36 16.35
C LYS A 48 -0.44 6.52 17.21
N PRO A 49 0.85 6.40 16.86
CA PRO A 49 1.79 5.76 17.75
C PRO A 49 1.98 6.62 19.00
N LYS A 50 2.29 5.97 20.12
CA LYS A 50 2.73 6.70 21.30
C LYS A 50 4.09 7.32 20.96
N GLY A 51 4.13 8.66 20.84
CA GLY A 51 5.35 9.39 20.54
C GLY A 51 5.48 9.75 19.06
N ASP A 52 6.70 9.76 18.55
CA ASP A 52 7.01 10.18 17.18
C ASP A 52 6.51 9.15 16.16
N VAL A 53 5.72 9.60 15.18
CA VAL A 53 5.25 8.78 14.06
C VAL A 53 6.42 8.11 13.33
N ARG A 54 7.56 8.81 13.23
CA ARG A 54 8.77 8.27 12.58
C ARG A 54 9.36 7.07 13.31
N ALA A 55 8.92 6.80 14.55
CA ALA A 55 9.35 5.60 15.28
C ALA A 55 8.73 4.31 14.73
N LEU A 56 7.66 4.40 13.93
CA LEU A 56 7.11 3.21 13.27
C LEU A 56 8.14 2.58 12.35
N LYS A 57 8.31 1.26 12.47
CA LYS A 57 9.37 0.55 11.76
C LYS A 57 9.29 0.74 10.24
N ARG A 58 8.10 0.69 9.66
CA ARG A 58 7.94 0.85 8.21
C ARG A 58 8.31 2.24 7.71
N LEU A 59 8.06 3.28 8.50
CA LEU A 59 8.47 4.64 8.13
C LEU A 59 9.99 4.81 8.24
N ARG A 60 10.57 4.30 9.32
CA ARG A 60 12.03 4.31 9.49
C ARG A 60 12.72 3.58 8.37
N ASN A 61 12.19 2.42 7.97
CA ASN A 61 12.75 1.64 6.88
C ASN A 61 12.75 2.42 5.56
N ILE A 62 11.67 3.12 5.27
CA ILE A 62 11.58 3.92 4.04
C ILE A 62 12.56 5.09 4.06
N PHE A 63 12.79 5.72 5.22
CA PHE A 63 13.82 6.74 5.35
C PHE A 63 15.22 6.18 5.08
N GLU A 64 15.51 4.99 5.60
CA GLU A 64 16.84 4.37 5.45
C GLU A 64 17.02 3.74 4.08
N ASN A 65 15.96 3.18 3.53
CA ASN A 65 15.97 2.46 2.26
C ASN A 65 14.67 2.78 1.51
N PRO A 66 14.69 3.79 0.62
CA PRO A 66 13.47 4.31 0.00
C PRO A 66 12.94 3.44 -1.14
N ARG A 67 12.80 2.16 -0.90
CA ARG A 67 12.18 1.21 -1.82
C ARG A 67 11.26 0.29 -1.04
N ALA A 68 10.19 -0.15 -1.70
CA ALA A 68 9.22 -1.02 -1.08
C ALA A 68 8.62 -1.98 -2.10
N ALA A 69 8.06 -3.05 -1.58
CA ALA A 69 7.24 -3.98 -2.35
C ALA A 69 5.88 -4.11 -1.69
N PHE A 70 4.89 -4.40 -2.52
CA PHE A 70 3.51 -4.53 -2.09
C PHE A 70 2.89 -5.69 -2.85
N VAL A 71 2.11 -6.52 -2.17
CA VAL A 71 1.36 -7.60 -2.83
C VAL A 71 -0.06 -7.62 -2.29
N ALA A 72 -1.02 -7.83 -3.19
CA ALA A 72 -2.39 -8.20 -2.82
C ALA A 72 -2.71 -9.52 -3.49
N ASP A 73 -3.40 -10.39 -2.79
CA ASP A 73 -3.63 -11.77 -3.22
C ASP A 73 -5.05 -12.21 -2.94
N ARG A 74 -5.43 -13.30 -3.61
CA ARG A 74 -6.66 -14.01 -3.32
C ARG A 74 -6.35 -15.46 -3.01
N TRP A 75 -6.80 -15.90 -1.84
CA TRP A 75 -6.85 -17.31 -1.51
C TRP A 75 -8.20 -17.89 -1.89
N ASP A 76 -8.21 -19.12 -2.35
CA ASP A 76 -9.42 -19.89 -2.63
C ASP A 76 -9.08 -21.36 -2.50
N GLU A 77 -10.00 -22.15 -1.96
CA GLU A 77 -9.80 -23.61 -1.87
C GLU A 77 -9.78 -24.24 -3.26
N ASP A 78 -10.43 -23.63 -4.23
CA ASP A 78 -10.23 -23.95 -5.64
C ASP A 78 -8.97 -23.22 -6.13
N TRP A 79 -7.88 -23.94 -6.24
CA TRP A 79 -6.58 -23.35 -6.59
C TRP A 79 -6.55 -22.74 -8.00
N ALA A 80 -7.49 -23.09 -8.87
CA ALA A 80 -7.61 -22.43 -10.16
C ALA A 80 -7.98 -20.96 -10.04
N ARG A 81 -8.47 -20.52 -8.86
CA ARG A 81 -8.85 -19.14 -8.58
C ARG A 81 -7.77 -18.36 -7.83
N LEU A 82 -6.67 -18.99 -7.46
CA LEU A 82 -5.56 -18.28 -6.81
C LEU A 82 -4.97 -17.22 -7.74
N GLY A 83 -4.65 -16.07 -7.18
CA GLY A 83 -4.00 -15.02 -7.95
C GLY A 83 -3.39 -13.95 -7.04
N TRP A 84 -2.40 -13.25 -7.56
CA TRP A 84 -1.79 -12.12 -6.85
C TRP A 84 -1.21 -11.12 -7.83
N VAL A 85 -1.10 -9.88 -7.34
CA VAL A 85 -0.42 -8.79 -8.05
C VAL A 85 0.58 -8.19 -7.09
N MET A 86 1.83 -8.09 -7.53
CA MET A 86 2.93 -7.49 -6.78
C MET A 86 3.40 -6.22 -7.47
N LEU A 87 3.57 -5.16 -6.70
CA LEU A 87 4.03 -3.86 -7.16
C LEU A 87 5.31 -3.51 -6.41
N ARG A 88 6.32 -3.01 -7.12
CA ARG A 88 7.60 -2.63 -6.53
C ARG A 88 8.06 -1.30 -7.09
N GLY A 89 8.73 -0.51 -6.27
CA GLY A 89 9.31 0.74 -6.71
C GLY A 89 9.83 1.61 -5.59
N PRO A 90 10.27 2.83 -5.95
CA PRO A 90 10.67 3.81 -4.96
C PRO A 90 9.50 4.14 -4.03
N ALA A 91 9.82 4.32 -2.75
CA ALA A 91 8.83 4.68 -1.75
C ALA A 91 9.22 5.99 -1.09
N GLU A 92 8.22 6.81 -0.81
CA GLU A 92 8.43 8.08 -0.12
C GLU A 92 7.32 8.32 0.87
N ILE A 93 7.57 9.19 1.81
CA ILE A 93 6.61 9.57 2.85
C ILE A 93 6.10 10.95 2.52
N LEU A 94 4.78 11.08 2.38
CA LEU A 94 4.10 12.34 2.11
C LEU A 94 3.52 12.85 3.44
N PRO A 95 4.14 13.87 4.05
CA PRO A 95 3.63 14.39 5.34
C PRO A 95 2.43 15.30 5.15
N ASP A 96 2.35 15.98 4.00
CA ASP A 96 1.30 16.94 3.68
C ASP A 96 1.30 17.21 2.17
N GLY A 97 0.46 18.15 1.74
CA GLY A 97 0.40 18.63 0.38
C GLY A 97 -0.74 18.04 -0.42
N ALA A 98 -0.85 18.46 -1.69
CA ALA A 98 -1.97 18.12 -2.55
C ALA A 98 -2.08 16.62 -2.80
N GLU A 99 -0.97 15.95 -3.05
CA GLU A 99 -0.97 14.49 -3.27
C GLU A 99 -1.34 13.74 -2.00
N HIS A 100 -0.80 14.15 -0.85
CA HIS A 100 -1.16 13.60 0.45
C HIS A 100 -2.67 13.71 0.68
N ASP A 101 -3.24 14.89 0.46
CA ASP A 101 -4.66 15.14 0.70
C ASP A 101 -5.55 14.34 -0.25
N ARG A 102 -5.16 14.21 -1.50
CA ARG A 102 -5.87 13.39 -2.47
C ARG A 102 -5.82 11.91 -2.08
N ALA A 103 -4.65 11.42 -1.65
CA ALA A 103 -4.49 10.04 -1.19
C ALA A 103 -5.38 9.74 0.01
N GLN A 104 -5.42 10.64 1.00
CA GLN A 104 -6.28 10.47 2.17
C GLN A 104 -7.76 10.44 1.78
N ALA A 105 -8.17 11.30 0.84
CA ALA A 105 -9.56 11.31 0.35
C ALA A 105 -9.92 9.99 -0.33
N LEU A 106 -9.03 9.44 -1.14
CA LEU A 106 -9.23 8.16 -1.82
C LEU A 106 -9.34 7.01 -0.81
N LEU A 107 -8.49 7.00 0.21
CA LEU A 107 -8.51 5.98 1.26
C LEU A 107 -9.80 6.05 2.08
N ARG A 108 -10.26 7.25 2.43
CA ARG A 108 -11.54 7.44 3.14
C ARG A 108 -12.73 6.96 2.31
N SER A 109 -12.70 7.23 1.02
CA SER A 109 -13.74 6.76 0.11
C SER A 109 -13.81 5.24 0.05
N ARG A 110 -12.64 4.59 0.12
CA ARG A 110 -12.53 3.14 0.01
C ARG A 110 -12.83 2.41 1.31
N TYR A 111 -12.40 2.96 2.46
CA TYR A 111 -12.52 2.31 3.77
C TYR A 111 -13.39 3.15 4.71
N PRO A 112 -14.63 2.72 4.97
CA PRO A 112 -15.54 3.52 5.80
C PRO A 112 -15.02 3.85 7.19
N GLN A 113 -14.22 2.97 7.81
CA GLN A 113 -13.65 3.23 9.13
C GLN A 113 -12.74 4.46 9.14
N TYR A 114 -12.09 4.77 8.02
CA TYR A 114 -11.21 5.94 7.93
C TYR A 114 -11.98 7.27 7.99
N ARG A 115 -13.29 7.26 7.71
CA ARG A 115 -14.11 8.48 7.79
C ARG A 115 -14.28 8.98 9.22
N GLU A 116 -14.15 8.08 10.20
CA GLU A 116 -14.29 8.40 11.61
C GLU A 116 -12.94 8.69 12.27
N MET A 117 -11.85 8.59 11.55
CA MET A 117 -10.49 8.82 12.03
C MET A 117 -9.97 10.16 11.55
N GLU A 118 -9.15 10.82 12.40
CA GLU A 118 -8.44 12.03 12.01
C GLU A 118 -7.13 11.66 11.34
N LEU A 119 -7.14 11.57 10.01
CA LEU A 119 -5.98 11.16 9.22
C LEU A 119 -5.23 12.34 8.61
N GLY A 120 -5.78 13.56 8.69
CA GLY A 120 -5.22 14.73 8.00
C GLY A 120 -3.79 15.07 8.40
N ASP A 121 -3.43 14.83 9.65
CA ASP A 121 -2.09 15.12 10.20
C ASP A 121 -1.16 13.91 10.15
N LEU A 122 -1.64 12.78 9.64
CA LEU A 122 -0.84 11.56 9.58
C LEU A 122 -0.22 11.41 8.18
N PRO A 123 1.02 10.91 8.10
CA PRO A 123 1.69 10.77 6.81
C PRO A 123 1.09 9.65 5.97
N VAL A 124 1.29 9.76 4.67
CA VAL A 124 0.94 8.74 3.69
C VAL A 124 2.22 8.19 3.09
N ILE A 125 2.30 6.86 2.98
CA ILE A 125 3.35 6.21 2.22
C ILE A 125 2.90 6.13 0.77
N ALA A 126 3.75 6.56 -0.16
CA ALA A 126 3.52 6.42 -1.59
C ALA A 126 4.60 5.51 -2.18
N ILE A 127 4.18 4.42 -2.83
CA ILE A 127 5.09 3.59 -3.61
C ILE A 127 4.87 3.93 -5.07
N ARG A 128 5.89 4.43 -5.75
CA ARG A 128 5.82 4.71 -7.19
C ARG A 128 5.98 3.39 -7.93
N ILE A 129 4.98 2.99 -8.69
CA ILE A 129 4.98 1.67 -9.35
C ILE A 129 6.00 1.68 -10.48
N GLU A 130 7.07 0.92 -10.31
CA GLU A 130 8.14 0.76 -11.30
C GLU A 130 8.08 -0.60 -11.96
N ARG A 131 7.72 -1.65 -11.20
CA ARG A 131 7.58 -3.01 -11.71
C ARG A 131 6.27 -3.62 -11.22
N VAL A 132 5.62 -4.33 -12.14
CA VAL A 132 4.40 -5.07 -11.86
C VAL A 132 4.65 -6.53 -12.20
N THR A 133 4.37 -7.41 -11.26
CA THR A 133 4.39 -8.86 -11.49
C THR A 133 3.06 -9.43 -11.02
N SER A 134 2.50 -10.34 -11.78
CA SER A 134 1.26 -11.00 -11.37
C SER A 134 1.26 -12.45 -11.76
N TRP A 135 0.39 -13.22 -11.13
CA TRP A 135 0.25 -14.64 -11.38
C TRP A 135 -1.18 -15.06 -11.08
N GLY A 136 -1.63 -16.07 -11.82
CA GLY A 136 -2.89 -16.76 -11.53
C GLY A 136 -4.11 -16.08 -12.11
N ASP A 137 -5.26 -16.39 -11.52
CA ASP A 137 -6.55 -15.87 -11.96
C ASP A 137 -6.78 -14.49 -11.33
N LEU A 138 -6.86 -13.46 -12.16
CA LEU A 138 -7.11 -12.09 -11.72
C LEU A 138 -8.55 -11.64 -12.01
N SER A 139 -9.42 -12.56 -12.41
CA SER A 139 -10.82 -12.21 -12.70
C SER A 139 -11.53 -11.70 -11.45
N VAL A 140 -12.42 -10.75 -11.66
CA VAL A 140 -13.23 -10.15 -10.59
C VAL A 140 -14.70 -10.24 -11.01
N GLU A 141 -15.53 -10.77 -10.12
CA GLU A 141 -16.96 -10.87 -10.34
C GLU A 141 -17.69 -9.57 -9.99
#